data_57b1d43fc3a839f146b0d768a6780516
#
_entry.id   57b1d43fc3a839f146b0d768a6780516
#
_cell.length_a   1.000
_cell.length_b   1.000
_cell.length_c   1.000
_cell.angle_alpha   90.00
_cell.angle_beta   90.00
_cell.angle_gamma   90.00
#
_symmetry.space_group_name_H-M   'P 1'
#
loop_
_entity.id
_entity.type
_entity.pdbx_description
1 polymer ?
#
loop_
_entity_poly.entity_id
_entity_poly.type
_entity_poly.pdbx_seq_one_letter_code
_entity_poly.pdbx_strand_id
1 'polypeptide(L)'
;MTQNTKTSSISYSRSFPDIGLTLSGTTNIAQTMRDSSIAVTLPDLNITLSRLFPFKRKKAAGAERWYEKISISYTGRLTNSIRTKDDRLFKAGLSEWENAMNHNIPISATFTLFKYLQVSPSVNYTERWYTRKINQQYNEVDHKLEALPGDTLNGFYRVSNYSASLSLSTKLYGMYKPLFAKKKEIQIRHVFTPQVSLSGAPGFSKYWEEYTDYNGNTQYYSPVSYTHLTLPTNS
;
A
#
# COMPACT_ATOMS: atom_id res chain seq x y z
N MET A 1 7.40 -27.52 21.71
CA MET A 1 8.40 -27.97 20.71
C MET A 1 8.98 -26.72 20.05
N THR A 2 10.26 -26.44 20.29
CA THR A 2 10.97 -25.28 19.71
C THR A 2 11.21 -25.52 18.22
N GLN A 3 10.65 -24.67 17.37
CA GLN A 3 11.01 -24.64 15.95
C GLN A 3 12.42 -24.02 15.84
N ASN A 4 13.40 -24.83 15.44
CA ASN A 4 14.77 -24.35 15.27
C ASN A 4 14.88 -23.74 13.85
N THR A 5 14.65 -22.43 13.75
CA THR A 5 14.74 -21.69 12.48
C THR A 5 15.99 -20.80 12.51
N LYS A 6 16.83 -20.92 11.51
CA LYS A 6 17.99 -20.05 11.27
C LYS A 6 17.63 -19.02 10.22
N THR A 7 17.84 -17.75 10.52
CA THR A 7 17.59 -16.63 9.60
C THR A 7 18.87 -15.87 9.30
N SER A 8 19.10 -15.56 8.05
CA SER A 8 20.18 -14.68 7.59
C SER A 8 19.61 -13.61 6.69
N SER A 9 20.01 -12.36 6.88
CA SER A 9 19.56 -11.25 6.05
C SER A 9 20.72 -10.34 5.68
N ILE A 10 20.67 -9.83 4.45
CA ILE A 10 21.58 -8.81 3.93
C ILE A 10 20.70 -7.67 3.43
N SER A 11 21.00 -6.45 3.83
CA SER A 11 20.27 -5.26 3.36
C SER A 11 21.25 -4.23 2.81
N TYR A 12 20.80 -3.54 1.75
CA TYR A 12 21.49 -2.45 1.12
C TYR A 12 20.52 -1.30 0.90
N SER A 13 20.95 -0.08 1.17
CA SER A 13 20.15 1.11 0.89
C SER A 13 21.01 2.21 0.31
N ARG A 14 20.48 2.91 -0.71
CA ARG A 14 21.11 4.07 -1.31
C ARG A 14 20.10 5.16 -1.57
N SER A 15 20.42 6.36 -1.15
CA SER A 15 19.61 7.55 -1.39
C SER A 15 20.29 8.48 -2.38
N PHE A 16 19.49 9.08 -3.26
CA PHE A 16 19.88 10.09 -4.25
C PHE A 16 19.09 11.38 -3.95
N PRO A 17 19.62 12.25 -3.06
CA PRO A 17 18.88 13.42 -2.56
C PRO A 17 18.46 14.39 -3.66
N ASP A 18 19.28 14.55 -4.69
CA ASP A 18 19.07 15.51 -5.79
C ASP A 18 17.77 15.26 -6.56
N ILE A 19 17.37 14.00 -6.67
CA ILE A 19 16.14 13.58 -7.34
C ILE A 19 15.09 13.03 -6.37
N GLY A 20 15.39 13.02 -5.05
CA GLY A 20 14.52 12.49 -4.03
C GLY A 20 14.24 10.99 -4.13
N LEU A 21 15.15 10.21 -4.74
CA LEU A 21 15.02 8.77 -4.92
C LEU A 21 15.78 8.00 -3.84
N THR A 22 15.13 7.03 -3.23
CA THR A 22 15.75 6.06 -2.34
C THR A 22 15.47 4.65 -2.83
N LEU A 23 16.52 3.86 -2.94
CA LEU A 23 16.48 2.44 -3.29
C LEU A 23 16.95 1.65 -2.08
N SER A 24 16.19 0.66 -1.67
CA SER A 24 16.62 -0.29 -0.64
C SER A 24 16.29 -1.72 -1.06
N GLY A 25 17.24 -2.60 -0.90
CA GLY A 25 17.12 -4.02 -1.23
C GLY A 25 17.46 -4.87 -0.01
N THR A 26 16.69 -5.89 0.23
CA THR A 26 16.92 -6.87 1.30
C THR A 26 16.87 -8.27 0.72
N THR A 27 17.80 -9.08 1.13
CA THR A 27 17.79 -10.54 0.91
C THR A 27 17.56 -11.22 2.24
N ASN A 28 16.64 -12.15 2.30
CA ASN A 28 16.34 -12.91 3.49
C ASN A 28 16.32 -14.40 3.18
N ILE A 29 17.00 -15.20 4.01
CA ILE A 29 17.03 -16.65 3.93
C ILE A 29 16.63 -17.17 5.30
N ALA A 30 15.58 -17.97 5.37
CA ALA A 30 15.09 -18.61 6.58
C ALA A 30 15.05 -20.13 6.36
N GLN A 31 15.83 -20.87 7.14
CA GLN A 31 15.90 -22.31 7.12
C GLN A 31 15.25 -22.91 8.36
N THR A 32 14.28 -23.79 8.17
CA THR A 32 13.64 -24.54 9.25
C THR A 32 14.18 -25.94 9.30
N MET A 33 14.86 -26.27 10.41
CA MET A 33 15.57 -27.54 10.56
C MET A 33 14.64 -28.78 10.69
N ARG A 34 13.39 -28.55 11.15
CA ARG A 34 12.44 -29.62 11.43
C ARG A 34 12.00 -30.40 10.19
N ASP A 35 11.73 -29.67 9.10
CA ASP A 35 11.18 -30.19 7.85
C ASP A 35 12.13 -29.99 6.67
N SER A 36 13.36 -29.53 6.94
CA SER A 36 14.37 -29.19 5.94
C SER A 36 13.85 -28.22 4.88
N SER A 37 12.97 -27.31 5.29
CA SER A 37 12.44 -26.29 4.41
C SER A 37 13.26 -25.02 4.46
N ILE A 38 13.42 -24.39 3.30
CA ILE A 38 14.11 -23.12 3.13
C ILE A 38 13.17 -22.13 2.44
N ALA A 39 13.07 -20.95 3.03
CA ALA A 39 12.38 -19.81 2.45
C ALA A 39 13.41 -18.76 2.07
N VAL A 40 13.46 -18.38 0.81
CA VAL A 40 14.37 -17.37 0.28
C VAL A 40 13.56 -16.23 -0.30
N THR A 41 13.89 -14.99 0.08
CA THR A 41 13.38 -13.77 -0.55
C THR A 41 14.56 -13.03 -1.16
N LEU A 42 14.58 -12.92 -2.51
CA LEU A 42 15.72 -12.36 -3.24
C LEU A 42 15.30 -11.84 -4.62
N PRO A 43 15.31 -10.55 -4.86
CA PRO A 43 15.36 -9.46 -3.89
C PRO A 43 13.99 -9.10 -3.30
N ASP A 44 13.98 -8.45 -2.15
CA ASP A 44 12.89 -7.57 -1.71
C ASP A 44 13.37 -6.13 -1.92
N LEU A 45 12.98 -5.54 -3.04
CA LEU A 45 13.46 -4.23 -3.47
C LEU A 45 12.37 -3.18 -3.24
N ASN A 46 12.70 -2.14 -2.49
CA ASN A 46 11.84 -0.96 -2.32
C ASN A 46 12.43 0.23 -3.07
N ILE A 47 11.57 0.89 -3.82
CA ILE A 47 11.86 2.10 -4.60
C ILE A 47 10.97 3.19 -4.06
N THR A 48 11.52 4.23 -3.49
CA THR A 48 10.75 5.36 -2.97
C THR A 48 11.20 6.64 -3.65
N LEU A 49 10.28 7.31 -4.33
CA LEU A 49 10.48 8.63 -4.87
C LEU A 49 9.74 9.62 -3.98
N SER A 50 10.48 10.54 -3.40
CA SER A 50 9.95 11.59 -2.54
C SER A 50 8.99 12.49 -3.31
N ARG A 51 8.21 13.27 -2.57
CA ARG A 51 7.23 14.19 -3.13
C ARG A 51 7.84 15.14 -4.15
N LEU A 52 7.40 15.03 -5.40
CA LEU A 52 7.72 15.91 -6.50
C LEU A 52 6.57 16.88 -6.76
N PHE A 53 6.91 18.09 -7.20
CA PHE A 53 5.95 19.11 -7.64
C PHE A 53 6.14 19.37 -9.13
N PRO A 54 5.57 18.54 -10.02
CA PRO A 54 5.88 18.60 -11.46
C PRO A 54 5.45 19.90 -12.13
N PHE A 55 4.46 20.60 -11.56
CA PHE A 55 3.92 21.84 -12.10
C PHE A 55 4.48 23.09 -11.43
N LYS A 56 5.47 22.94 -10.55
CA LYS A 56 6.09 24.08 -9.87
C LYS A 56 7.00 24.84 -10.81
N ARG A 57 6.80 26.14 -10.92
CA ARG A 57 7.63 27.01 -11.74
C ARG A 57 9.06 27.09 -11.18
N LYS A 58 10.07 27.02 -12.07
CA LYS A 58 11.49 27.16 -11.68
C LYS A 58 11.84 28.56 -11.17
N LYS A 59 11.18 29.60 -11.72
CA LYS A 59 11.31 30.99 -11.30
C LYS A 59 9.93 31.49 -10.90
N ALA A 60 9.62 31.45 -9.62
CA ALA A 60 8.34 31.91 -9.09
C ALA A 60 8.37 33.44 -8.93
N ALA A 61 7.56 34.15 -9.72
CA ALA A 61 7.22 35.55 -9.50
C ALA A 61 5.77 35.60 -8.99
N GLY A 62 5.56 36.14 -7.80
CA GLY A 62 4.25 36.27 -7.17
C GLY A 62 3.80 35.02 -6.37
N ALA A 63 2.51 34.99 -6.01
CA ALA A 63 1.94 33.90 -5.22
C ALA A 63 1.90 32.57 -5.99
N GLU A 64 2.08 31.46 -5.28
CA GLU A 64 1.96 30.13 -5.86
C GLU A 64 0.53 29.87 -6.35
N ARG A 65 0.41 29.35 -7.57
CA ARG A 65 -0.87 28.96 -8.15
C ARG A 65 -1.33 27.61 -7.60
N TRP A 66 -2.62 27.31 -7.63
CA TRP A 66 -3.18 26.08 -7.07
C TRP A 66 -2.57 24.80 -7.66
N TYR A 67 -2.27 24.77 -8.96
CA TYR A 67 -1.67 23.61 -9.63
C TYR A 67 -0.19 23.40 -9.27
N GLU A 68 0.53 24.45 -8.84
CA GLU A 68 1.92 24.33 -8.38
C GLU A 68 2.05 23.56 -7.07
N LYS A 69 0.93 23.44 -6.35
CA LYS A 69 0.81 22.70 -5.09
C LYS A 69 0.45 21.22 -5.29
N ILE A 70 0.26 20.80 -6.55
CA ILE A 70 0.06 19.38 -6.87
C ILE A 70 1.38 18.64 -6.67
N SER A 71 1.34 17.65 -5.82
CA SER A 71 2.48 16.79 -5.52
C SER A 71 2.19 15.36 -5.90
N ILE A 72 3.19 14.69 -6.41
CA ILE A 72 3.18 13.27 -6.77
C ILE A 72 4.34 12.60 -6.05
N SER A 73 4.11 11.45 -5.46
CA SER A 73 5.17 10.58 -4.96
C SER A 73 4.97 9.17 -5.50
N TYR A 74 5.97 8.33 -5.36
CA TYR A 74 5.92 6.96 -5.83
C TYR A 74 6.59 6.04 -4.82
N THR A 75 5.96 4.91 -4.58
CA THR A 75 6.55 3.81 -3.83
C THR A 75 6.34 2.52 -4.60
N GLY A 76 7.42 1.87 -4.97
CA GLY A 76 7.42 0.56 -5.61
C GLY A 76 8.02 -0.49 -4.68
N ARG A 77 7.46 -1.70 -4.64
CA ARG A 77 8.05 -2.85 -3.96
C ARG A 77 8.02 -4.05 -4.88
N LEU A 78 9.19 -4.56 -5.20
CA LEU A 78 9.37 -5.81 -5.91
C LEU A 78 9.77 -6.88 -4.91
N THR A 79 8.98 -7.93 -4.79
CA THR A 79 9.28 -9.07 -3.95
C THR A 79 9.38 -10.31 -4.81
N ASN A 80 10.48 -11.04 -4.67
CA ASN A 80 10.70 -12.31 -5.31
C ASN A 80 11.04 -13.32 -4.23
N SER A 81 10.22 -14.35 -4.07
CA SER A 81 10.36 -15.33 -3.00
C SER A 81 10.11 -16.74 -3.48
N ILE A 82 10.76 -17.69 -2.82
CA ILE A 82 10.54 -19.11 -2.99
C ILE A 82 10.55 -19.80 -1.64
N ARG A 83 9.68 -20.79 -1.49
CA ARG A 83 9.68 -21.72 -0.38
C ARG A 83 9.78 -23.14 -0.92
N THR A 84 10.88 -23.83 -0.57
CA THR A 84 11.16 -25.16 -1.07
C THR A 84 11.97 -25.96 -0.04
N LYS A 85 12.32 -27.21 -0.36
CA LYS A 85 13.25 -28.00 0.42
C LYS A 85 14.70 -27.66 0.05
N ASP A 86 15.62 -27.82 0.99
CA ASP A 86 17.04 -27.51 0.82
C ASP A 86 17.67 -28.15 -0.44
N ASP A 87 17.33 -29.41 -0.74
CA ASP A 87 17.83 -30.16 -1.88
C ASP A 87 17.32 -29.68 -3.24
N ARG A 88 16.22 -28.91 -3.23
CA ARG A 88 15.55 -28.40 -4.43
C ARG A 88 15.85 -26.96 -4.77
N LEU A 89 16.38 -26.17 -3.84
CA LEU A 89 16.56 -24.72 -4.03
C LEU A 89 17.33 -24.38 -5.33
N PHE A 90 18.43 -25.07 -5.60
CA PHE A 90 19.25 -24.83 -6.79
C PHE A 90 18.75 -25.55 -8.05
N LYS A 91 17.73 -26.38 -7.93
CA LYS A 91 17.05 -27.07 -9.05
C LYS A 91 15.73 -26.39 -9.41
N ALA A 92 15.25 -25.49 -8.57
CA ALA A 92 14.00 -24.78 -8.77
C ALA A 92 14.07 -23.88 -10.01
N GLY A 93 13.11 -24.06 -10.91
CA GLY A 93 12.95 -23.19 -12.07
C GLY A 93 12.41 -21.81 -11.72
N LEU A 94 12.56 -20.83 -12.61
CA LEU A 94 12.02 -19.48 -12.41
C LEU A 94 10.49 -19.45 -12.23
N SER A 95 9.80 -20.47 -12.73
CA SER A 95 8.36 -20.64 -12.57
C SER A 95 7.91 -21.00 -11.14
N GLU A 96 8.83 -21.50 -10.30
CA GLU A 96 8.55 -21.83 -8.90
C GLU A 96 8.67 -20.60 -7.98
N TRP A 97 9.31 -19.53 -8.47
CA TRP A 97 9.42 -18.28 -7.73
C TRP A 97 8.14 -17.45 -7.79
N GLU A 98 7.76 -16.92 -6.65
CA GLU A 98 6.65 -15.99 -6.51
C GLU A 98 7.15 -14.57 -6.70
N ASN A 99 6.83 -14.00 -7.87
CA ASN A 99 7.21 -12.64 -8.21
C ASN A 99 5.99 -11.74 -8.13
N ALA A 100 6.09 -10.70 -7.33
CA ALA A 100 5.08 -9.67 -7.22
C ALA A 100 5.71 -8.28 -7.20
N MET A 101 5.11 -7.33 -7.89
CA MET A 101 5.50 -5.93 -7.84
C MET A 101 4.29 -5.07 -7.51
N ASN A 102 4.43 -4.25 -6.47
CA ASN A 102 3.41 -3.31 -6.05
C ASN A 102 3.87 -1.89 -6.36
N HIS A 103 3.00 -1.11 -6.99
CA HIS A 103 3.19 0.30 -7.29
C HIS A 103 2.14 1.10 -6.54
N ASN A 104 2.55 2.13 -5.84
CA ASN A 104 1.66 3.07 -5.18
C ASN A 104 2.03 4.50 -5.56
N ILE A 105 1.08 5.24 -6.12
CA ILE A 105 1.26 6.57 -6.65
C ILE A 105 0.23 7.51 -6.01
N PRO A 106 0.52 8.06 -4.83
CA PRO A 106 -0.33 9.09 -4.25
C PRO A 106 -0.09 10.43 -4.94
N ILE A 107 -1.19 11.05 -5.35
CA ILE A 107 -1.26 12.39 -5.92
C ILE A 107 -2.08 13.24 -4.94
N SER A 108 -1.54 14.35 -4.48
CA SER A 108 -2.24 15.22 -3.54
C SER A 108 -1.95 16.69 -3.81
N ALA A 109 -2.91 17.53 -3.48
CA ALA A 109 -2.72 18.97 -3.47
C ALA A 109 -3.29 19.55 -2.18
N THR A 110 -2.76 20.69 -1.76
CA THR A 110 -3.31 21.44 -0.62
C THR A 110 -3.31 22.91 -0.97
N PHE A 111 -4.48 23.53 -0.97
CA PHE A 111 -4.63 24.96 -1.25
C PHE A 111 -5.70 25.58 -0.35
N THR A 112 -5.60 26.89 -0.19
CA THR A 112 -6.55 27.63 0.64
C THR A 112 -7.50 28.42 -0.25
N LEU A 113 -8.79 28.16 -0.09
CA LEU A 113 -9.87 28.95 -0.71
C LEU A 113 -10.35 30.02 0.25
N PHE A 114 -10.73 31.17 -0.30
CA PHE A 114 -11.31 32.29 0.47
C PHE A 114 -10.49 32.71 1.70
N LYS A 115 -9.15 32.44 1.70
CA LYS A 115 -8.21 32.70 2.80
C LYS A 115 -8.40 31.84 4.06
N TYR A 116 -9.51 31.14 4.23
CA TYR A 116 -9.86 30.45 5.47
C TYR A 116 -10.09 28.95 5.30
N LEU A 117 -10.56 28.52 4.13
CA LEU A 117 -10.91 27.12 3.87
C LEU A 117 -9.72 26.40 3.23
N GLN A 118 -9.13 25.47 3.94
CA GLN A 118 -8.12 24.58 3.41
C GLN A 118 -8.78 23.41 2.70
N VAL A 119 -8.42 23.20 1.45
CA VAL A 119 -8.92 22.14 0.58
C VAL A 119 -7.78 21.22 0.23
N SER A 120 -7.93 19.93 0.51
CA SER A 120 -6.91 18.91 0.28
C SER A 120 -7.50 17.73 -0.50
N PRO A 121 -7.57 17.82 -1.84
CA PRO A 121 -7.88 16.69 -2.69
C PRO A 121 -6.70 15.72 -2.72
N SER A 122 -6.99 14.42 -2.75
CA SER A 122 -6.00 13.38 -2.99
C SER A 122 -6.57 12.23 -3.79
N VAL A 123 -5.72 11.63 -4.62
CA VAL A 123 -6.01 10.43 -5.38
C VAL A 123 -4.86 9.46 -5.13
N ASN A 124 -5.19 8.25 -4.71
CA ASN A 124 -4.21 7.19 -4.56
C ASN A 124 -4.44 6.13 -5.64
N TYR A 125 -3.43 5.90 -6.47
CA TYR A 125 -3.43 4.85 -7.48
C TYR A 125 -2.49 3.75 -7.03
N THR A 126 -3.00 2.52 -7.00
CA THR A 126 -2.22 1.33 -6.67
C THR A 126 -2.33 0.33 -7.82
N GLU A 127 -1.19 -0.23 -8.22
CA GLU A 127 -1.12 -1.26 -9.23
C GLU A 127 -0.24 -2.40 -8.73
N ARG A 128 -0.66 -3.63 -8.99
CA ARG A 128 0.05 -4.83 -8.60
C ARG A 128 0.24 -5.73 -9.80
N TRP A 129 1.46 -6.19 -9.97
CA TRP A 129 1.85 -7.13 -11.01
C TRP A 129 2.22 -8.47 -10.40
N TYR A 130 1.74 -9.53 -11.01
CA TYR A 130 2.00 -10.91 -10.60
C TYR A 130 2.42 -11.73 -11.80
N THR A 131 3.27 -12.72 -11.58
CA THR A 131 3.75 -13.62 -12.64
C THR A 131 2.97 -14.93 -12.73
N ARG A 132 2.04 -15.15 -11.81
CA ARG A 132 1.19 -16.34 -11.84
C ARG A 132 -0.19 -16.08 -11.24
N LYS A 133 -1.15 -16.88 -11.66
CA LYS A 133 -2.51 -16.95 -11.16
C LYS A 133 -2.75 -18.36 -10.63
N ILE A 134 -3.42 -18.50 -9.50
CA ILE A 134 -3.81 -19.78 -8.91
C ILE A 134 -5.33 -19.84 -8.91
N ASN A 135 -5.88 -20.78 -9.64
CA ASN A 135 -7.31 -21.06 -9.56
C ASN A 135 -7.56 -21.88 -8.31
N GLN A 136 -8.60 -21.53 -7.60
CA GLN A 136 -9.01 -22.20 -6.37
C GLN A 136 -10.43 -22.75 -6.56
N GLN A 137 -10.67 -23.93 -6.02
CA GLN A 137 -12.00 -24.54 -5.96
C GLN A 137 -12.41 -24.72 -4.51
N TYR A 138 -13.69 -24.53 -4.24
CA TYR A 138 -14.24 -24.78 -2.93
C TYR A 138 -14.38 -26.28 -2.70
N ASN A 139 -13.72 -26.77 -1.64
CA ASN A 139 -13.84 -28.17 -1.19
C ASN A 139 -14.98 -28.25 -0.19
N GLU A 140 -16.05 -28.99 -0.55
CA GLU A 140 -17.25 -29.15 0.29
C GLU A 140 -16.96 -30.01 1.55
N VAL A 141 -15.95 -30.87 1.50
CA VAL A 141 -15.63 -31.77 2.63
C VAL A 141 -14.86 -31.03 3.71
N ASP A 142 -13.88 -30.23 3.32
CA ASP A 142 -13.02 -29.48 4.26
C ASP A 142 -13.52 -28.05 4.53
N HIS A 143 -14.58 -27.63 3.85
CA HIS A 143 -15.14 -26.26 3.91
C HIS A 143 -14.11 -25.17 3.67
N LYS A 144 -13.19 -25.36 2.72
CA LYS A 144 -12.09 -24.44 2.42
C LYS A 144 -11.90 -24.27 0.92
N LEU A 145 -11.33 -23.11 0.55
CA LEU A 145 -10.78 -22.92 -0.78
C LEU A 145 -9.43 -23.62 -0.88
N GLU A 146 -9.30 -24.51 -1.83
CA GLU A 146 -8.06 -25.23 -2.13
C GLU A 146 -7.59 -24.93 -3.53
N ALA A 147 -6.26 -24.78 -3.67
CA ALA A 147 -5.66 -24.66 -4.98
C ALA A 147 -5.74 -26.02 -5.70
N LEU A 148 -6.26 -26.05 -6.89
CA LEU A 148 -6.29 -27.27 -7.71
C LEU A 148 -4.85 -27.66 -8.08
N PRO A 149 -4.43 -28.92 -7.86
CA PRO A 149 -3.12 -29.39 -8.28
C PRO A 149 -2.96 -29.21 -9.81
N GLY A 150 -1.95 -28.42 -10.21
CA GLY A 150 -1.66 -28.15 -11.62
C GLY A 150 -2.35 -26.90 -12.20
N ASP A 151 -3.20 -26.23 -11.48
CA ASP A 151 -3.96 -25.06 -11.96
C ASP A 151 -3.27 -23.71 -11.68
N THR A 152 -1.94 -23.76 -11.59
CA THR A 152 -1.12 -22.56 -11.54
C THR A 152 -0.81 -22.12 -12.97
N LEU A 153 -1.41 -21.02 -13.40
CA LEU A 153 -1.19 -20.43 -14.70
C LEU A 153 -0.07 -19.38 -14.62
N ASN A 154 1.03 -19.64 -15.31
CA ASN A 154 2.12 -18.67 -15.44
C ASN A 154 1.76 -17.64 -16.53
N GLY A 155 1.95 -16.36 -16.22
CA GLY A 155 1.62 -15.26 -17.10
C GLY A 155 1.81 -13.93 -16.40
N PHE A 156 1.55 -12.85 -17.13
CA PHE A 156 1.57 -11.51 -16.54
C PHE A 156 0.15 -11.07 -16.18
N TYR A 157 -0.09 -10.91 -14.90
CA TYR A 157 -1.38 -10.48 -14.35
C TYR A 157 -1.25 -9.12 -13.68
N ARG A 158 -2.13 -8.23 -14.05
CA ARG A 158 -2.16 -6.84 -13.58
C ARG A 158 -3.46 -6.56 -12.88
N VAL A 159 -3.37 -6.08 -11.64
CA VAL A 159 -4.50 -5.61 -10.84
C VAL A 159 -4.29 -4.16 -10.48
N SER A 160 -5.24 -3.30 -10.81
CA SER A 160 -5.17 -1.87 -10.50
C SER A 160 -6.41 -1.42 -9.73
N ASN A 161 -6.21 -0.55 -8.77
CA ASN A 161 -7.27 0.11 -8.03
C ASN A 161 -6.90 1.57 -7.75
N TYR A 162 -7.90 2.40 -7.56
CA TYR A 162 -7.72 3.79 -7.18
C TYR A 162 -8.79 4.24 -6.18
N SER A 163 -8.44 5.20 -5.38
CA SER A 163 -9.36 5.88 -4.47
C SER A 163 -9.13 7.38 -4.54
N ALA A 164 -10.20 8.14 -4.40
CA ALA A 164 -10.15 9.59 -4.35
C ALA A 164 -10.70 10.08 -3.01
N SER A 165 -10.09 11.11 -2.45
CA SER A 165 -10.59 11.75 -1.25
C SER A 165 -10.47 13.27 -1.34
N LEU A 166 -11.39 13.95 -0.70
CA LEU A 166 -11.43 15.41 -0.58
C LEU A 166 -11.58 15.75 0.90
N SER A 167 -10.62 16.47 1.45
CA SER A 167 -10.68 16.95 2.82
C SER A 167 -10.80 18.48 2.84
N LEU A 168 -11.75 18.98 3.62
CA LEU A 168 -12.01 20.39 3.84
C LEU A 168 -11.78 20.69 5.31
N SER A 169 -10.97 21.69 5.62
CA SER A 169 -10.75 22.11 7.01
C SER A 169 -10.63 23.63 7.09
N THR A 170 -11.02 24.18 8.25
CA THR A 170 -10.82 25.59 8.55
C THR A 170 -10.37 25.77 9.98
N LYS A 171 -9.73 26.89 10.28
CA LYS A 171 -9.30 27.24 11.63
C LYS A 171 -10.08 28.45 12.12
N LEU A 172 -10.86 28.26 13.16
CA LEU A 172 -11.60 29.31 13.83
C LEU A 172 -10.87 29.70 15.12
N TYR A 173 -10.64 30.97 15.31
CA TYR A 173 -9.95 31.50 16.47
C TYR A 173 -10.93 32.29 17.34
N GLY A 174 -11.07 31.88 18.60
CA GLY A 174 -11.79 32.60 19.62
C GLY A 174 -10.84 33.20 20.66
N MET A 175 -11.06 34.43 21.04
CA MET A 175 -10.36 35.06 22.16
C MET A 175 -11.35 35.19 23.32
N TYR A 176 -11.04 34.60 24.43
CA TYR A 176 -11.86 34.62 25.63
C TYR A 176 -11.13 35.31 26.78
N LYS A 177 -11.79 36.27 27.43
CA LYS A 177 -11.33 36.88 28.69
C LYS A 177 -12.19 36.33 29.83
N PRO A 178 -11.65 35.54 30.75
CA PRO A 178 -12.44 34.97 31.83
C PRO A 178 -12.88 36.07 32.81
N LEU A 179 -14.13 36.03 33.22
CA LEU A 179 -14.78 37.03 34.07
C LEU A 179 -14.12 37.18 35.44
N PHE A 180 -13.44 36.17 35.94
CA PHE A 180 -12.72 36.18 37.20
C PHE A 180 -11.32 36.82 37.14
N ALA A 181 -10.83 37.12 35.95
CA ALA A 181 -9.49 37.69 35.76
C ALA A 181 -9.49 39.22 35.72
N LYS A 182 -10.29 39.88 36.57
CA LYS A 182 -10.43 41.35 36.59
C LYS A 182 -9.14 42.14 36.83
N LYS A 183 -8.10 41.53 37.40
CA LYS A 183 -6.81 42.19 37.76
C LYS A 183 -5.58 41.69 36.96
N LYS A 184 -5.71 40.68 36.12
CA LYS A 184 -4.62 40.20 35.25
C LYS A 184 -5.15 40.16 33.82
N GLU A 185 -4.35 40.64 32.86
CA GLU A 185 -4.65 40.50 31.41
C GLU A 185 -4.46 39.05 30.94
N ILE A 186 -5.27 38.13 31.47
CA ILE A 186 -5.28 36.75 31.03
C ILE A 186 -6.19 36.69 29.81
N GLN A 187 -5.60 36.38 28.64
CA GLN A 187 -6.31 36.12 27.43
C GLN A 187 -6.14 34.64 27.06
N ILE A 188 -7.24 33.93 26.92
CA ILE A 188 -7.23 32.53 26.49
C ILE A 188 -7.59 32.50 24.99
N ARG A 189 -6.66 32.03 24.18
CA ARG A 189 -6.89 31.79 22.75
C ARG A 189 -7.42 30.38 22.57
N HIS A 190 -8.63 30.26 22.09
CA HIS A 190 -9.24 29.02 21.70
C HIS A 190 -9.10 28.82 20.18
N VAL A 191 -8.62 27.64 19.75
CA VAL A 191 -8.52 27.28 18.32
C VAL A 191 -9.43 26.09 18.07
N PHE A 192 -10.42 26.28 17.21
CA PHE A 192 -11.31 25.21 16.77
C PHE A 192 -11.05 24.91 15.31
N THR A 193 -10.78 23.64 14.97
CA THR A 193 -10.41 23.21 13.62
C THR A 193 -11.42 22.15 13.15
N PRO A 194 -12.59 22.55 12.65
CA PRO A 194 -13.52 21.61 12.04
C PRO A 194 -12.96 21.07 10.74
N GLN A 195 -13.18 19.78 10.50
CA GLN A 195 -12.76 19.07 9.31
C GLN A 195 -13.90 18.19 8.81
N VAL A 196 -14.10 18.19 7.49
CA VAL A 196 -15.01 17.30 6.79
C VAL A 196 -14.20 16.58 5.72
N SER A 197 -14.33 15.28 5.62
CA SER A 197 -13.68 14.49 4.57
C SER A 197 -14.70 13.60 3.86
N LEU A 198 -14.56 13.54 2.55
CA LEU A 198 -15.30 12.67 1.66
C LEU A 198 -14.29 11.78 0.95
N SER A 199 -14.54 10.47 0.94
CA SER A 199 -13.71 9.50 0.22
C SER A 199 -14.58 8.54 -0.57
N GLY A 200 -14.06 8.09 -1.70
CA GLY A 200 -14.72 7.12 -2.56
C GLY A 200 -13.73 6.29 -3.35
N ALA A 201 -14.09 5.05 -3.58
CA ALA A 201 -13.39 4.13 -4.46
C ALA A 201 -14.42 3.37 -5.30
N PRO A 202 -14.17 3.16 -6.61
CA PRO A 202 -15.05 2.30 -7.41
C PRO A 202 -14.90 0.83 -6.99
N GLY A 203 -15.94 0.04 -7.25
CA GLY A 203 -15.87 -1.40 -7.06
C GLY A 203 -14.96 -2.04 -8.12
N PHE A 204 -14.00 -2.86 -7.68
CA PHE A 204 -13.04 -3.56 -8.55
C PHE A 204 -13.37 -5.05 -8.69
N SER A 205 -14.66 -5.38 -8.83
CA SER A 205 -15.17 -6.76 -8.89
C SER A 205 -14.54 -7.62 -9.98
N LYS A 206 -14.09 -7.03 -11.10
CA LYS A 206 -13.48 -7.76 -12.23
C LYS A 206 -12.19 -8.53 -11.88
N TYR A 207 -11.57 -8.25 -10.75
CA TYR A 207 -10.35 -8.93 -10.28
C TYR A 207 -10.63 -10.03 -9.26
N TRP A 208 -11.89 -10.27 -8.96
CA TRP A 208 -12.35 -11.26 -8.01
C TRP A 208 -13.12 -12.34 -8.75
N GLU A 209 -12.87 -13.58 -8.38
CA GLU A 209 -13.68 -14.73 -8.82
C GLU A 209 -14.64 -15.11 -7.70
N GLU A 210 -15.82 -15.56 -8.08
CA GLU A 210 -16.87 -15.94 -7.14
C GLU A 210 -16.91 -17.46 -6.96
N TYR A 211 -17.29 -17.90 -5.76
CA TYR A 211 -17.61 -19.28 -5.48
C TYR A 211 -18.79 -19.33 -4.50
N THR A 212 -19.49 -20.46 -4.46
CA THR A 212 -20.58 -20.68 -3.52
C THR A 212 -20.07 -21.51 -2.36
N ASP A 213 -20.27 -21.05 -1.14
CA ASP A 213 -19.92 -21.78 0.08
C ASP A 213 -20.99 -22.87 0.41
N TYR A 214 -20.73 -23.67 1.45
CA TYR A 214 -21.63 -24.76 1.87
C TYR A 214 -23.01 -24.26 2.37
N ASN A 215 -23.13 -22.98 2.74
CA ASN A 215 -24.40 -22.35 3.13
C ASN A 215 -25.19 -21.79 1.93
N GLY A 216 -24.66 -21.93 0.72
CA GLY A 216 -25.25 -21.33 -0.48
C GLY A 216 -24.97 -19.85 -0.66
N ASN A 217 -24.03 -19.26 0.11
CA ASN A 217 -23.66 -17.85 -0.02
C ASN A 217 -22.58 -17.68 -1.07
N THR A 218 -22.71 -16.64 -1.90
CA THR A 218 -21.67 -16.26 -2.84
C THR A 218 -20.54 -15.55 -2.10
N GLN A 219 -19.33 -16.09 -2.23
CA GLN A 219 -18.10 -15.56 -1.68
C GLN A 219 -17.14 -15.21 -2.82
N TYR A 220 -16.13 -14.37 -2.53
CA TYR A 220 -15.20 -13.89 -3.53
C TYR A 220 -13.76 -14.17 -3.10
N TYR A 221 -12.91 -14.52 -4.05
CA TYR A 221 -11.48 -14.66 -3.82
C TYR A 221 -10.65 -13.98 -4.92
N SER A 222 -9.41 -13.63 -4.61
CA SER A 222 -8.49 -13.07 -5.59
C SER A 222 -7.51 -14.13 -6.10
N PRO A 223 -7.60 -14.55 -7.37
CA PRO A 223 -6.76 -15.62 -7.91
C PRO A 223 -5.28 -15.23 -8.10
N VAL A 224 -4.95 -13.95 -7.97
CA VAL A 224 -3.59 -13.43 -8.17
C VAL A 224 -2.93 -12.88 -6.91
N SER A 225 -3.57 -12.98 -5.76
CA SER A 225 -2.99 -12.54 -4.47
C SER A 225 -2.29 -13.69 -3.77
N TYR A 226 -0.97 -13.59 -3.57
CA TYR A 226 -0.17 -14.59 -2.82
C TYR A 226 -0.04 -14.26 -1.34
N THR A 227 -0.34 -13.04 -0.96
CA THR A 227 -0.35 -12.63 0.44
C THR A 227 -1.78 -12.62 0.94
N HIS A 228 -2.00 -13.07 2.18
CA HIS A 228 -3.24 -12.86 2.91
C HIS A 228 -3.48 -11.36 3.10
N LEU A 229 -3.88 -10.69 2.03
CA LEU A 229 -4.55 -9.42 2.14
C LEU A 229 -5.95 -9.76 2.63
N THR A 230 -6.13 -9.71 3.95
CA THR A 230 -7.46 -9.65 4.53
C THR A 230 -8.25 -8.60 3.76
N LEU A 231 -9.35 -9.01 3.16
CA LEU A 231 -10.34 -8.10 2.61
C LEU A 231 -10.62 -7.01 3.64
N PRO A 232 -10.73 -5.74 3.25
CA PRO A 232 -11.42 -4.79 4.09
C PRO A 232 -12.83 -5.36 4.27
N THR A 233 -13.11 -5.89 5.45
CA THR A 233 -14.47 -6.20 5.89
C THR A 233 -15.22 -4.89 5.84
N ASN A 234 -16.13 -4.76 4.88
CA ASN A 234 -17.12 -3.72 4.91
C ASN A 234 -18.00 -3.98 6.15
N SER A 235 -17.66 -3.32 7.24
CA SER A 235 -18.57 -3.12 8.37
C SER A 235 -19.35 -1.84 8.17
#